data_9ec120e3baef0303246d56dff74ee9cb
#
_entry.id   9ec120e3baef0303246d56dff74ee9cb
#
_cell.length_a   1.000
_cell.length_b   1.000
_cell.length_c   1.000
_cell.angle_alpha   90.00
_cell.angle_beta   90.00
_cell.angle_gamma   90.00
#
_symmetry.space_group_name_H-M   'P 1'
#
loop_
_entity.id
_entity.type
_entity.pdbx_description
1 polymer ?
#
loop_
_entity_poly.entity_id
_entity_poly.type
_entity_poly.pdbx_seq_one_letter_code
_entity_poly.pdbx_strand_id
1 'polypeptide(L)'
;MLVAAWTAASLVIQFLVGNNIFIKAYAEEDNTADVQLFARNAILLDGETGDILYDKCSDEHRPNASTTKILTCILAIECGNLADDVTASSYASKMPEVRLGVRDGEKYTLEDMLYAMMLESYNDAAVVIAEHIGGSVQHFAEMMNAK
;
A
#
# COMPACT_ATOMS: atom_id res chain seq x y z
N MET A 1 6.99 56.24 -6.06
CA MET A 1 8.35 55.88 -5.63
C MET A 1 8.46 54.51 -4.92
N LEU A 2 7.37 53.87 -4.58
CA LEU A 2 7.41 52.55 -3.89
C LEU A 2 7.52 51.33 -4.82
N VAL A 3 7.08 51.41 -6.06
CA VAL A 3 7.11 50.30 -7.03
C VAL A 3 8.53 50.02 -7.55
N ALA A 4 9.40 51.03 -7.62
CA ALA A 4 10.78 50.88 -8.09
C ALA A 4 11.70 50.18 -7.07
N ALA A 5 11.38 50.21 -5.78
CA ALA A 5 12.16 49.60 -4.73
C ALA A 5 11.96 48.07 -4.68
N TRP A 6 10.77 47.59 -5.06
CA TRP A 6 10.46 46.14 -5.09
C TRP A 6 11.13 45.40 -6.27
N THR A 7 11.20 46.06 -7.42
CA THR A 7 11.87 45.44 -8.60
C THR A 7 13.39 45.34 -8.43
N ALA A 8 14.00 46.26 -7.70
CA ALA A 8 15.44 46.24 -7.43
C ALA A 8 15.80 45.16 -6.41
N ALA A 9 14.98 44.95 -5.39
CA ALA A 9 15.18 43.90 -4.40
C ALA A 9 15.03 42.48 -5.02
N SER A 10 14.06 42.29 -5.92
CA SER A 10 13.89 41.03 -6.67
C SER A 10 15.10 40.70 -7.56
N LEU A 11 15.67 41.71 -8.24
CA LEU A 11 16.84 41.51 -9.12
C LEU A 11 18.14 41.22 -8.35
N VAL A 12 18.31 41.79 -7.17
CA VAL A 12 19.50 41.56 -6.32
C VAL A 12 19.47 40.15 -5.71
N ILE A 13 18.27 39.66 -5.33
CA ILE A 13 18.11 38.29 -4.84
C ILE A 13 18.38 37.27 -5.95
N GLN A 14 17.96 37.53 -7.18
CA GLN A 14 18.28 36.67 -8.34
C GLN A 14 19.78 36.58 -8.64
N PHE A 15 20.58 37.57 -8.32
CA PHE A 15 22.03 37.61 -8.62
C PHE A 15 22.91 36.97 -7.53
N LEU A 16 22.41 36.90 -6.30
CA LEU A 16 23.18 36.40 -5.14
C LEU A 16 22.91 34.96 -4.76
N VAL A 17 21.87 34.33 -5.31
CA VAL A 17 21.45 32.99 -4.89
C VAL A 17 21.20 32.14 -6.11
N GLY A 18 22.10 31.18 -6.36
CA GLY A 18 21.99 30.26 -7.49
C GLY A 18 20.64 29.52 -7.51
N ASN A 19 20.29 29.01 -8.68
CA ASN A 19 18.98 28.46 -9.07
C ASN A 19 18.25 27.54 -8.07
N ASN A 20 18.93 27.01 -7.07
CA ASN A 20 18.35 26.06 -6.11
C ASN A 20 17.53 26.68 -4.97
N ILE A 21 17.63 28.00 -4.72
CA ILE A 21 16.86 28.65 -3.65
C ILE A 21 15.52 29.19 -4.17
N PHE A 22 15.40 29.43 -5.49
CA PHE A 22 14.16 29.91 -6.08
C PHE A 22 13.04 28.85 -6.03
N ILE A 23 13.40 27.56 -6.10
CA ILE A 23 12.43 26.44 -6.01
C ILE A 23 11.89 26.32 -4.59
N LYS A 24 12.71 26.60 -3.56
CA LYS A 24 12.30 26.50 -2.16
C LYS A 24 11.39 27.66 -1.70
N ALA A 25 11.48 28.83 -2.34
CA ALA A 25 10.63 29.98 -2.01
C ALA A 25 9.20 29.88 -2.59
N TYR A 26 9.00 29.05 -3.62
CA TYR A 26 7.65 28.77 -4.16
C TYR A 26 6.91 27.62 -3.44
N ALA A 27 7.61 26.87 -2.60
CA ALA A 27 7.02 25.78 -1.82
C ALA A 27 6.41 26.23 -0.48
N GLU A 28 6.52 27.53 -0.15
CA GLU A 28 6.07 28.10 1.13
C GLU A 28 4.83 29.00 1.01
N GLU A 29 4.05 28.88 -0.07
CA GLU A 29 2.64 29.23 0.00
C GLU A 29 1.91 28.04 0.60
N ASP A 30 1.54 28.21 1.87
CA ASP A 30 0.66 27.36 2.66
C ASP A 30 -0.71 27.18 1.96
N ASN A 31 -0.69 26.48 0.84
CA ASN A 31 -1.85 26.00 0.11
C ASN A 31 -2.14 24.56 0.55
N THR A 32 -2.03 24.30 1.87
CA THR A 32 -2.72 23.16 2.45
C THR A 32 -4.21 23.47 2.34
N ALA A 33 -4.78 23.20 1.16
CA ALA A 33 -6.21 23.00 1.06
C ALA A 33 -6.53 22.05 2.21
N ASP A 34 -7.36 22.50 3.14
CA ASP A 34 -7.79 21.72 4.29
C ASP A 34 -8.54 20.49 3.75
N VAL A 35 -7.78 19.44 3.42
CA VAL A 35 -8.31 18.19 2.84
C VAL A 35 -9.04 17.49 3.96
N GLN A 36 -10.34 17.72 4.05
CA GLN A 36 -11.19 17.02 5.01
C GLN A 36 -11.38 15.56 4.60
N LEU A 37 -10.60 14.67 5.20
CA LEU A 37 -10.75 13.24 5.04
C LEU A 37 -11.57 12.66 6.20
N PHE A 38 -12.60 11.86 5.87
CA PHE A 38 -13.34 11.08 6.85
C PHE A 38 -12.54 9.90 7.41
N ALA A 39 -11.52 9.44 6.68
CA ALA A 39 -10.60 8.42 7.15
C ALA A 39 -9.93 8.85 8.47
N ARG A 40 -9.75 7.91 9.40
CA ARG A 40 -9.05 8.17 10.67
C ARG A 40 -7.55 8.36 10.46
N ASN A 41 -6.99 7.59 9.54
CA ASN A 41 -5.59 7.64 9.15
C ASN A 41 -5.49 7.75 7.64
N ALA A 42 -4.54 8.53 7.15
CA ALA A 42 -4.27 8.65 5.72
C ALA A 42 -2.80 9.06 5.51
N ILE A 43 -2.23 8.61 4.40
CA ILE A 43 -0.92 9.03 3.94
C ILE A 43 -0.96 9.18 2.42
N LEU A 44 -0.30 10.20 1.90
CA LEU A 44 -0.05 10.38 0.48
C LEU A 44 1.46 10.45 0.28
N LEU A 45 1.97 9.61 -0.61
CA LEU A 45 3.37 9.55 -0.95
C LEU A 45 3.59 9.94 -2.40
N ASP A 46 4.70 10.59 -2.69
CA ASP A 46 5.21 10.68 -4.05
C ASP A 46 5.68 9.29 -4.49
N GLY A 47 5.19 8.80 -5.63
CA GLY A 47 5.46 7.45 -6.11
C GLY A 47 6.87 7.23 -6.66
N GLU A 48 7.61 8.30 -6.93
CA GLU A 48 8.98 8.22 -7.46
C GLU A 48 10.01 8.43 -6.35
N THR A 49 9.78 9.38 -5.44
CA THR A 49 10.73 9.76 -4.40
C THR A 49 10.44 9.12 -3.05
N GLY A 50 9.19 8.72 -2.80
CA GLY A 50 8.74 8.26 -1.48
C GLY A 50 8.48 9.38 -0.48
N ASP A 51 8.56 10.66 -0.90
CA ASP A 51 8.31 11.80 -0.03
C ASP A 51 6.86 11.82 0.44
N ILE A 52 6.66 12.16 1.71
CA ILE A 52 5.32 12.30 2.30
C ILE A 52 4.75 13.66 1.88
N LEU A 53 3.69 13.63 1.06
CA LEU A 53 2.98 14.82 0.61
C LEU A 53 1.81 15.19 1.53
N TYR A 54 1.25 14.23 2.24
CA TYR A 54 0.19 14.42 3.23
C TYR A 54 0.24 13.32 4.27
N ASP A 55 0.05 13.67 5.53
CA ASP A 55 -0.02 12.75 6.66
C ASP A 55 -1.20 13.06 7.56
N LYS A 56 -1.94 12.04 7.94
CA LYS A 56 -2.97 12.10 8.97
C LYS A 56 -2.84 10.86 9.85
N CYS A 57 -2.12 10.99 10.97
CA CYS A 57 -1.93 9.91 11.94
C CYS A 57 -1.50 8.58 11.28
N SER A 58 -0.63 8.62 10.26
CA SER A 58 -0.25 7.45 9.47
C SER A 58 0.49 6.39 10.27
N ASP A 59 1.18 6.77 11.34
CA ASP A 59 1.93 5.88 12.22
C ASP A 59 1.07 5.15 13.28
N GLU A 60 -0.22 5.50 13.39
CA GLU A 60 -1.08 4.81 14.34
C GLU A 60 -1.44 3.40 13.87
N HIS A 61 -1.19 2.41 14.72
CA HIS A 61 -1.61 1.03 14.45
C HIS A 61 -3.13 0.91 14.34
N ARG A 62 -3.60 0.45 13.19
CA ARG A 62 -5.02 0.24 12.91
C ARG A 62 -5.24 -1.10 12.18
N PRO A 63 -6.39 -1.76 12.41
CA PRO A 63 -6.77 -2.88 11.58
C PRO A 63 -6.89 -2.42 10.11
N ASN A 64 -6.11 -3.04 9.24
CA ASN A 64 -6.01 -2.67 7.84
C ASN A 64 -7.00 -3.41 6.93
N ALA A 65 -7.90 -4.21 7.50
CA ALA A 65 -8.91 -4.99 6.79
C ALA A 65 -8.30 -5.75 5.59
N SER A 66 -8.97 -5.76 4.45
CA SER A 66 -8.51 -6.52 3.27
C SER A 66 -7.28 -5.94 2.56
N THR A 67 -6.74 -4.78 2.96
CA THR A 67 -5.45 -4.32 2.44
C THR A 67 -4.31 -5.26 2.84
N THR A 68 -4.47 -6.08 3.88
CA THR A 68 -3.59 -7.21 4.23
C THR A 68 -3.32 -8.13 3.03
N LYS A 69 -4.30 -8.33 2.14
CA LYS A 69 -4.18 -9.22 0.97
C LYS A 69 -3.18 -8.72 -0.08
N ILE A 70 -2.85 -7.44 -0.06
CA ILE A 70 -1.77 -6.88 -0.91
C ILE A 70 -0.43 -7.53 -0.52
N LEU A 71 -0.12 -7.60 0.77
CA LEU A 71 1.12 -8.24 1.24
C LEU A 71 1.08 -9.75 1.02
N THR A 72 -0.08 -10.39 1.17
CA THR A 72 -0.28 -11.81 0.82
C THR A 72 0.06 -12.05 -0.66
N CYS A 73 -0.43 -11.19 -1.56
CA CYS A 73 -0.17 -11.29 -3.00
C CYS A 73 1.34 -11.10 -3.31
N ILE A 74 1.98 -10.11 -2.71
CA ILE A 74 3.42 -9.85 -2.89
C ILE A 74 4.24 -11.08 -2.50
N LEU A 75 4.01 -11.64 -1.31
CA LEU A 75 4.73 -12.82 -0.84
C LEU A 75 4.46 -14.06 -1.73
N ALA A 76 3.22 -14.24 -2.19
CA ALA A 76 2.89 -15.35 -3.07
C ALA A 76 3.62 -15.26 -4.42
N ILE A 77 3.76 -14.04 -4.98
CA ILE A 77 4.51 -13.83 -6.24
C ILE A 77 6.02 -14.00 -6.03
N GLU A 78 6.55 -13.55 -4.89
CA GLU A 78 7.99 -13.60 -4.62
C GLU A 78 8.48 -15.01 -4.22
N CYS A 79 7.65 -15.77 -3.52
CA CYS A 79 8.04 -17.05 -2.90
C CYS A 79 7.44 -18.29 -3.58
N GLY A 80 6.38 -18.10 -4.40
CA GLY A 80 5.66 -19.20 -5.07
C GLY A 80 5.94 -19.27 -6.57
N ASN A 81 5.39 -20.34 -7.18
CA ASN A 81 5.30 -20.44 -8.63
C ASN A 81 3.80 -20.40 -9.01
N LEU A 82 3.40 -19.45 -9.85
CA LEU A 82 2.00 -19.21 -10.22
C LEU A 82 1.29 -20.43 -10.82
N ALA A 83 2.05 -21.33 -11.44
CA ALA A 83 1.54 -22.57 -12.02
C ALA A 83 1.41 -23.73 -11.02
N ASP A 84 1.79 -23.53 -9.73
CA ASP A 84 1.68 -24.59 -8.73
C ASP A 84 0.22 -24.98 -8.48
N ASP A 85 -0.01 -26.29 -8.34
CA ASP A 85 -1.27 -26.81 -7.82
C ASP A 85 -1.37 -26.55 -6.33
N VAL A 86 -2.33 -25.75 -5.91
CA VAL A 86 -2.66 -25.50 -4.51
C VAL A 86 -3.91 -26.29 -4.10
N THR A 87 -3.90 -26.86 -2.90
CA THR A 87 -5.02 -27.65 -2.41
C THR A 87 -5.70 -26.94 -1.25
N ALA A 88 -7.00 -26.73 -1.36
CA ALA A 88 -7.79 -26.13 -0.29
C ALA A 88 -7.88 -27.10 0.90
N SER A 89 -7.61 -26.58 2.10
CA SER A 89 -7.72 -27.33 3.35
C SER A 89 -9.14 -27.29 3.94
N SER A 90 -9.39 -28.20 4.87
CA SER A 90 -10.59 -28.13 5.71
C SER A 90 -10.68 -26.85 6.52
N TYR A 91 -9.57 -26.19 6.83
CA TYR A 91 -9.54 -24.89 7.50
C TYR A 91 -9.98 -23.78 6.54
N ALA A 92 -9.39 -23.71 5.35
CA ALA A 92 -9.76 -22.75 4.32
C ALA A 92 -11.25 -22.82 3.96
N SER A 93 -11.81 -24.05 3.83
CA SER A 93 -13.22 -24.26 3.47
C SER A 93 -14.23 -23.73 4.49
N LYS A 94 -13.78 -23.40 5.71
CA LYS A 94 -14.63 -22.86 6.81
C LYS A 94 -14.47 -21.38 7.04
N MET A 95 -13.72 -20.68 6.16
CA MET A 95 -13.54 -19.25 6.32
C MET A 95 -14.87 -18.48 6.21
N PRO A 96 -15.02 -17.40 6.99
CA PRO A 96 -16.22 -16.58 6.93
C PRO A 96 -16.28 -15.78 5.62
N GLU A 97 -17.46 -15.25 5.33
CA GLU A 97 -17.68 -14.32 4.22
C GLU A 97 -16.75 -13.08 4.32
N VAL A 98 -16.19 -12.56 3.23
CA VAL A 98 -16.43 -12.89 1.79
C VAL A 98 -15.57 -14.10 1.40
N ARG A 99 -16.12 -15.09 0.68
CA ARG A 99 -15.41 -16.33 0.32
C ARG A 99 -15.81 -16.84 -1.06
N LEU A 100 -14.90 -17.51 -1.74
CA LEU A 100 -15.12 -18.23 -2.99
C LEU A 100 -16.00 -19.48 -2.75
N GLY A 101 -15.88 -20.09 -1.57
CA GLY A 101 -16.57 -21.32 -1.21
C GLY A 101 -15.79 -22.57 -1.58
N VAL A 102 -14.46 -22.55 -1.44
CA VAL A 102 -13.60 -23.72 -1.68
C VAL A 102 -14.00 -24.88 -0.80
N ARG A 103 -13.82 -26.13 -1.30
CA ARG A 103 -14.08 -27.34 -0.55
C ARG A 103 -12.77 -28.03 -0.18
N ASP A 104 -12.80 -28.74 0.93
CA ASP A 104 -11.66 -29.52 1.39
C ASP A 104 -11.19 -30.51 0.31
N GLY A 105 -9.90 -30.44 -0.04
CA GLY A 105 -9.27 -31.25 -1.07
C GLY A 105 -9.43 -30.75 -2.51
N GLU A 106 -10.18 -29.67 -2.77
CA GLU A 106 -10.24 -29.05 -4.10
C GLU A 106 -8.87 -28.47 -4.48
N LYS A 107 -8.57 -28.57 -5.78
CA LYS A 107 -7.32 -28.08 -6.36
C LYS A 107 -7.56 -26.92 -7.30
N TYR A 108 -6.67 -25.97 -7.25
CA TYR A 108 -6.63 -24.76 -8.06
C TYR A 108 -5.19 -24.47 -8.46
N THR A 109 -4.96 -23.53 -9.35
CA THR A 109 -3.61 -22.97 -9.51
C THR A 109 -3.38 -21.84 -8.49
N LEU A 110 -2.14 -21.58 -8.13
CA LEU A 110 -1.81 -20.42 -7.29
C LEU A 110 -2.28 -19.12 -7.95
N GLU A 111 -2.16 -19.03 -9.27
CA GLU A 111 -2.62 -17.89 -10.05
C GLU A 111 -4.13 -17.65 -9.92
N ASP A 112 -4.95 -18.70 -10.06
CA ASP A 112 -6.41 -18.62 -9.88
C ASP A 112 -6.79 -18.11 -8.49
N MET A 113 -6.09 -18.60 -7.45
CA MET A 113 -6.32 -18.16 -6.08
C MET A 113 -5.92 -16.69 -5.87
N LEU A 114 -4.85 -16.22 -6.52
CA LEU A 114 -4.45 -14.82 -6.48
C LEU A 114 -5.50 -13.92 -7.14
N TYR A 115 -6.01 -14.29 -8.32
CA TYR A 115 -7.10 -13.55 -8.95
C TYR A 115 -8.35 -13.54 -8.08
N ALA A 116 -8.76 -14.67 -7.55
CA ALA A 116 -9.94 -14.78 -6.67
C ALA A 116 -9.78 -13.88 -5.41
N MET A 117 -8.59 -13.89 -4.80
CA MET A 117 -8.30 -13.07 -3.64
C MET A 117 -8.25 -11.57 -3.96
N MET A 118 -7.60 -11.17 -5.05
CA MET A 118 -7.36 -9.75 -5.35
C MET A 118 -8.58 -9.05 -5.96
N LEU A 119 -9.38 -9.75 -6.77
CA LEU A 119 -10.55 -9.16 -7.44
C LEU A 119 -11.79 -9.13 -6.52
N GLU A 120 -12.03 -10.21 -5.77
CA GLU A 120 -13.26 -10.40 -4.98
C GLU A 120 -12.99 -10.40 -3.47
N SER A 121 -11.72 -10.28 -3.07
CA SER A 121 -11.32 -10.24 -1.67
C SER A 121 -11.68 -11.51 -0.87
N TYR A 122 -11.70 -12.69 -1.49
CA TYR A 122 -12.08 -13.94 -0.84
C TYR A 122 -11.11 -14.35 0.27
N ASN A 123 -11.67 -14.63 1.45
CA ASN A 123 -10.90 -14.99 2.65
C ASN A 123 -10.34 -16.40 2.58
N ASP A 124 -11.11 -17.34 2.06
CA ASP A 124 -10.68 -18.74 1.88
C ASP A 124 -9.54 -18.84 0.85
N ALA A 125 -9.59 -18.09 -0.25
CA ALA A 125 -8.50 -18.01 -1.21
C ALA A 125 -7.20 -17.50 -0.55
N ALA A 126 -7.28 -16.46 0.28
CA ALA A 126 -6.14 -15.95 1.04
C ALA A 126 -5.52 -17.03 1.96
N VAL A 127 -6.36 -17.84 2.60
CA VAL A 127 -5.90 -18.92 3.47
C VAL A 127 -5.22 -20.04 2.66
N VAL A 128 -5.81 -20.43 1.51
CA VAL A 128 -5.19 -21.45 0.62
C VAL A 128 -3.81 -20.99 0.17
N ILE A 129 -3.65 -19.72 -0.22
CA ILE A 129 -2.36 -19.13 -0.59
C ILE A 129 -1.38 -19.18 0.59
N ALA A 130 -1.83 -18.73 1.77
CA ALA A 130 -0.99 -18.70 2.96
C ALA A 130 -0.50 -20.10 3.39
N GLU A 131 -1.37 -21.10 3.35
CA GLU A 131 -1.02 -22.49 3.66
C GLU A 131 -0.04 -23.07 2.63
N HIS A 132 -0.22 -22.75 1.34
CA HIS A 132 0.67 -23.24 0.28
C HIS A 132 2.08 -22.63 0.40
N ILE A 133 2.18 -21.30 0.51
CA ILE A 133 3.45 -20.60 0.55
C ILE A 133 4.19 -20.77 1.88
N GLY A 134 3.46 -20.66 3.00
CA GLY A 134 4.04 -20.74 4.34
C GLY A 134 4.04 -22.15 4.94
N GLY A 135 3.38 -23.12 4.31
CA GLY A 135 3.12 -24.42 4.92
C GLY A 135 2.10 -24.38 6.07
N SER A 136 1.82 -23.19 6.61
CA SER A 136 0.77 -22.93 7.57
C SER A 136 0.42 -21.43 7.60
N VAL A 137 -0.79 -21.10 8.01
CA VAL A 137 -1.21 -19.67 8.20
C VAL A 137 -0.31 -18.98 9.24
N GLN A 138 0.09 -19.70 10.29
CA GLN A 138 0.94 -19.13 11.35
C GLN A 138 2.32 -18.74 10.79
N HIS A 139 2.98 -19.63 10.09
CA HIS A 139 4.30 -19.34 9.52
C HIS A 139 4.21 -18.29 8.41
N PHE A 140 3.14 -18.30 7.62
CA PHE A 140 2.91 -17.23 6.63
C PHE A 140 2.77 -15.86 7.29
N ALA A 141 2.08 -15.75 8.45
CA ALA A 141 2.02 -14.51 9.22
C ALA A 141 3.40 -14.06 9.73
N GLU A 142 4.28 -14.98 10.10
CA GLU A 142 5.68 -14.68 10.45
C GLU A 142 6.44 -14.13 9.24
N MET A 143 6.24 -14.70 8.05
CA MET A 143 6.82 -14.19 6.80
C MET A 143 6.32 -12.76 6.50
N MET A 144 5.03 -12.50 6.69
CA MET A 144 4.44 -11.16 6.52
C MET A 144 5.06 -10.13 7.48
N ASN A 145 5.32 -10.51 8.71
CA ASN A 145 5.93 -9.62 9.70
C ASN A 145 7.43 -9.38 9.45
N ALA A 146 8.09 -10.27 8.72
CA ALA A 146 9.50 -10.15 8.37
C ALA A 146 9.73 -9.33 7.09
N LYS A 147 8.70 -9.17 6.26
CA LYS A 147 8.70 -8.39 5.02
C LYS A 147 8.53 -6.91 5.27
#